data_0da2943d3ea99a2aeb3700f75a3a433d
#
_entry.id   0da2943d3ea99a2aeb3700f75a3a433d
#
_cell.length_a   1.000
_cell.length_b   1.000
_cell.length_c   1.000
_cell.angle_alpha   90.00
_cell.angle_beta   90.00
_cell.angle_gamma   90.00
#
_symmetry.space_group_name_H-M   'P 1'
#
loop_
_entity.id
_entity.type
_entity.pdbx_description
1 polymer ?
#
loop_
_entity_poly.entity_id
_entity_poly.type
_entity_poly.pdbx_seq_one_letter_code
_entity_poly.pdbx_strand_id
1 'polypeptide(L)'
;MTLSSRLRLFGLALGLWTLLRPLSVAAAEPMPLAPDLQLPLILKVLTYDRHFETKARGELVLGIVYEQADPESLKAASAVIETLLRFSGKTVKRLPIRFSLVPIGNLERSVEDAKINVLYVAPGNARNLEKLMQFSQAKGITTATGVPDYVKRGIAVGIGVNDDRAQILINLPSAKAEGSEFDASLLRIATVFK
;
A
#
# COMPACT_ATOMS: atom_id res chain seq x y z
N MET A 1 79.40 34.02 -20.55
CA MET A 1 78.73 33.96 -19.24
C MET A 1 77.28 34.28 -19.47
N THR A 2 76.42 33.26 -19.59
CA THR A 2 75.02 33.43 -19.81
C THR A 2 74.28 32.39 -19.00
N LEU A 3 73.50 32.88 -18.02
CA LEU A 3 72.66 32.08 -17.10
C LEU A 3 71.32 31.85 -17.77
N SER A 4 70.97 30.59 -18.06
CA SER A 4 69.72 30.21 -18.58
C SER A 4 68.80 29.78 -17.42
N SER A 5 67.72 30.55 -17.16
CA SER A 5 66.72 30.27 -16.20
C SER A 5 65.65 29.38 -16.88
N ARG A 6 65.48 28.15 -16.37
CA ARG A 6 64.39 27.23 -16.79
C ARG A 6 63.18 27.42 -15.87
N LEU A 7 62.14 28.02 -16.39
CA LEU A 7 60.84 28.16 -15.74
C LEU A 7 60.08 26.83 -15.87
N ARG A 8 59.84 26.14 -14.76
CA ARG A 8 59.02 24.93 -14.72
C ARG A 8 57.56 25.35 -14.48
N LEU A 9 56.72 25.19 -15.52
CA LEU A 9 55.29 25.26 -15.40
C LEU A 9 54.78 23.98 -14.70
N PHE A 10 54.29 24.14 -13.48
CA PHE A 10 53.47 23.12 -12.80
C PHE A 10 52.01 23.26 -13.29
N GLY A 11 51.58 22.35 -14.15
CA GLY A 11 50.19 22.24 -14.53
C GLY A 11 49.35 21.63 -13.40
N LEU A 12 48.45 22.41 -12.80
CA LEU A 12 47.42 21.94 -11.88
C LEU A 12 46.30 21.29 -12.70
N ALA A 13 46.29 19.98 -12.80
CA ALA A 13 45.16 19.22 -13.32
C ALA A 13 44.11 19.09 -12.18
N LEU A 14 43.14 19.99 -12.15
CA LEU A 14 41.93 19.81 -11.33
C LEU A 14 41.05 18.70 -11.96
N GLY A 15 41.17 17.50 -11.38
CA GLY A 15 40.27 16.40 -11.73
C GLY A 15 38.87 16.66 -11.19
N LEU A 16 37.97 17.04 -12.07
CA LEU A 16 36.54 17.14 -11.79
C LEU A 16 35.94 15.71 -11.70
N TRP A 17 35.99 15.13 -10.51
CA TRP A 17 35.30 13.88 -10.23
C TRP A 17 33.82 14.19 -10.07
N THR A 18 33.08 14.10 -11.17
CA THR A 18 31.61 14.09 -11.14
C THR A 18 31.17 12.83 -10.40
N LEU A 19 30.72 12.98 -9.17
CA LEU A 19 30.02 11.97 -8.39
C LEU A 19 28.69 11.63 -9.10
N LEU A 20 28.72 10.68 -10.04
CA LEU A 20 27.53 9.99 -10.48
C LEU A 20 27.01 9.21 -9.27
N ARG A 21 26.04 9.79 -8.55
CA ARG A 21 25.24 9.02 -7.58
C ARG A 21 24.38 8.08 -8.40
N PRO A 22 24.46 6.75 -8.22
CA PRO A 22 23.50 5.86 -8.82
C PRO A 22 22.12 6.27 -8.28
N LEU A 23 21.22 6.66 -9.18
CA LEU A 23 19.80 6.72 -8.87
C LEU A 23 19.38 5.30 -8.51
N SER A 24 19.22 5.05 -7.21
CA SER A 24 18.66 3.78 -6.73
C SER A 24 17.22 3.73 -7.22
N VAL A 25 17.00 3.09 -8.36
CA VAL A 25 15.65 2.71 -8.79
C VAL A 25 15.17 1.75 -7.72
N ALA A 26 14.28 2.23 -6.85
CA ALA A 26 13.62 1.36 -5.91
C ALA A 26 12.90 0.28 -6.73
N ALA A 27 13.29 -0.98 -6.54
CA ALA A 27 12.62 -2.09 -7.21
C ALA A 27 11.13 -2.02 -6.85
N ALA A 28 10.27 -2.13 -7.87
CA ALA A 28 8.83 -2.13 -7.67
C ALA A 28 8.47 -3.24 -6.66
N GLU A 29 7.72 -2.88 -5.64
CA GLU A 29 7.33 -3.83 -4.59
C GLU A 29 6.39 -4.88 -5.18
N PRO A 30 6.70 -6.17 -5.06
CA PRO A 30 5.98 -7.20 -5.78
C PRO A 30 4.55 -7.34 -5.27
N MET A 31 3.61 -7.17 -6.19
CA MET A 31 2.20 -7.51 -6.03
C MET A 31 1.95 -8.79 -6.83
N PRO A 32 2.01 -9.98 -6.20
CA PRO A 32 2.10 -11.25 -6.93
C PRO A 32 0.82 -11.67 -7.65
N LEU A 33 -0.32 -11.06 -7.28
CA LEU A 33 -1.60 -11.25 -7.96
C LEU A 33 -2.07 -9.97 -8.60
N ALA A 34 -2.68 -10.08 -9.77
CA ALA A 34 -3.35 -8.95 -10.42
C ALA A 34 -4.59 -8.50 -9.61
N PRO A 35 -4.97 -7.21 -9.70
CA PRO A 35 -6.10 -6.67 -8.94
C PRO A 35 -7.42 -7.42 -9.10
N ASP A 36 -7.70 -7.96 -10.28
CA ASP A 36 -8.92 -8.73 -10.59
C ASP A 36 -9.02 -10.07 -9.84
N LEU A 37 -7.90 -10.65 -9.43
CA LEU A 37 -7.86 -11.85 -8.60
C LEU A 37 -7.85 -11.53 -7.11
N GLN A 38 -7.14 -10.48 -6.69
CA GLN A 38 -7.00 -10.17 -5.27
C GLN A 38 -8.19 -9.42 -4.67
N LEU A 39 -8.81 -8.46 -5.40
CA LEU A 39 -9.88 -7.63 -4.86
C LEU A 39 -11.13 -8.43 -4.45
N PRO A 40 -11.62 -9.41 -5.23
CA PRO A 40 -12.71 -10.27 -4.77
C PRO A 40 -12.41 -10.99 -3.47
N LEU A 41 -11.16 -11.43 -3.28
CA LEU A 41 -10.72 -12.09 -2.05
C LEU A 41 -10.68 -11.10 -0.88
N ILE A 42 -10.12 -9.90 -1.07
CA ILE A 42 -10.12 -8.85 -0.03
C ILE A 42 -11.56 -8.50 0.37
N LEU A 43 -12.45 -8.23 -0.59
CA LEU A 43 -13.84 -7.92 -0.31
C LEU A 43 -14.53 -9.07 0.45
N LYS A 44 -14.20 -10.32 0.10
CA LYS A 44 -14.70 -11.49 0.83
C LYS A 44 -14.14 -11.56 2.24
N VAL A 45 -12.85 -11.32 2.44
CA VAL A 45 -12.21 -11.30 3.77
C VAL A 45 -12.88 -10.28 4.68
N LEU A 46 -13.18 -9.08 4.20
CA LEU A 46 -13.88 -8.05 4.98
C LEU A 46 -15.24 -8.53 5.50
N THR A 47 -15.90 -9.44 4.80
CA THR A 47 -17.20 -9.98 5.28
C THR A 47 -17.07 -10.88 6.50
N TYR A 48 -15.89 -11.32 6.85
CA TYR A 48 -15.62 -12.11 8.05
C TYR A 48 -15.26 -11.25 9.27
N ASP A 49 -15.14 -9.93 9.09
CA ASP A 49 -15.03 -9.01 10.24
C ASP A 49 -16.40 -8.83 10.88
N ARG A 50 -16.51 -9.14 12.17
CA ARG A 50 -17.75 -9.00 12.94
C ARG A 50 -18.19 -7.55 13.07
N HIS A 51 -17.25 -6.61 13.01
CA HIS A 51 -17.50 -5.18 13.08
C HIS A 51 -17.66 -4.51 11.72
N PHE A 52 -17.63 -5.28 10.62
CA PHE A 52 -17.66 -4.74 9.26
C PHE A 52 -18.85 -3.80 9.00
N GLU A 53 -20.07 -4.22 9.34
CA GLU A 53 -21.28 -3.42 9.09
C GLU A 53 -21.32 -2.15 9.95
N THR A 54 -20.87 -2.24 11.19
CA THR A 54 -20.76 -1.10 12.12
C THR A 54 -19.72 -0.08 11.62
N LYS A 55 -18.58 -0.55 11.13
CA LYS A 55 -17.52 0.30 10.56
C LYS A 55 -17.94 0.93 9.25
N ALA A 56 -18.63 0.18 8.40
CA ALA A 56 -19.09 0.64 7.08
C ALA A 56 -20.24 1.66 7.14
N ARG A 57 -21.00 1.72 8.25
CA ARG A 57 -22.08 2.70 8.46
C ARG A 57 -23.05 2.85 7.28
N GLY A 58 -23.41 1.72 6.65
CA GLY A 58 -24.36 1.68 5.53
C GLY A 58 -23.72 1.66 4.14
N GLU A 59 -22.42 1.92 4.01
CA GLU A 59 -21.73 1.90 2.73
C GLU A 59 -20.26 1.47 2.90
N LEU A 60 -19.76 0.59 2.03
CA LEU A 60 -18.35 0.24 1.96
C LEU A 60 -17.63 1.27 1.08
N VAL A 61 -16.78 2.10 1.68
CA VAL A 61 -15.99 3.11 0.97
C VAL A 61 -14.51 2.76 1.03
N LEU A 62 -13.94 2.37 -0.13
CA LEU A 62 -12.52 2.04 -0.26
C LEU A 62 -11.72 3.27 -0.71
N GLY A 63 -10.72 3.66 0.07
CA GLY A 63 -9.69 4.60 -0.35
C GLY A 63 -8.47 3.86 -0.89
N ILE A 64 -8.10 4.10 -2.13
CA ILE A 64 -6.93 3.48 -2.76
C ILE A 64 -5.73 4.40 -2.58
N VAL A 65 -4.89 4.08 -1.59
CA VAL A 65 -3.74 4.91 -1.21
C VAL A 65 -2.59 4.68 -2.16
N TYR A 66 -2.03 5.76 -2.70
CA TYR A 66 -0.87 5.74 -3.56
C TYR A 66 0.16 6.84 -3.21
N GLU A 67 1.42 6.61 -3.58
CA GLU A 67 2.51 7.59 -3.44
C GLU A 67 2.55 8.47 -4.70
N GLN A 68 2.31 9.77 -4.53
CA GLN A 68 2.22 10.73 -5.63
C GLN A 68 3.56 10.92 -6.37
N ALA A 69 4.67 10.78 -5.66
CA ALA A 69 6.01 10.91 -6.23
C ALA A 69 6.47 9.64 -6.99
N ASP A 70 5.68 8.56 -6.95
CA ASP A 70 5.97 7.28 -7.60
C ASP A 70 4.94 6.97 -8.69
N PRO A 71 5.29 7.13 -9.99
CA PRO A 71 4.39 6.82 -11.09
C PRO A 71 3.90 5.37 -11.12
N GLU A 72 4.71 4.40 -10.67
CA GLU A 72 4.30 3.00 -10.61
C GLU A 72 3.28 2.76 -9.50
N SER A 73 3.37 3.49 -8.39
CA SER A 73 2.34 3.49 -7.34
C SER A 73 0.99 3.98 -7.88
N LEU A 74 0.98 5.09 -8.60
CA LEU A 74 -0.24 5.63 -9.24
C LEU A 74 -0.81 4.66 -10.27
N LYS A 75 0.04 4.05 -11.11
CA LYS A 75 -0.38 3.05 -12.09
C LYS A 75 -1.01 1.82 -11.44
N ALA A 76 -0.39 1.30 -10.38
CA ALA A 76 -0.96 0.18 -9.61
C ALA A 76 -2.31 0.55 -8.96
N ALA A 77 -2.42 1.74 -8.38
CA ALA A 77 -3.67 2.23 -7.80
C ALA A 77 -4.77 2.40 -8.87
N SER A 78 -4.42 2.89 -10.06
CA SER A 78 -5.35 3.03 -11.19
C SER A 78 -5.87 1.67 -11.66
N ALA A 79 -5.02 0.64 -11.75
CA ALA A 79 -5.44 -0.72 -12.09
C ALA A 79 -6.42 -1.32 -11.06
N VAL A 80 -6.24 -0.99 -9.77
CA VAL A 80 -7.19 -1.33 -8.70
C VAL A 80 -8.53 -0.64 -8.93
N ILE A 81 -8.55 0.66 -9.24
CA ILE A 81 -9.76 1.43 -9.55
C ILE A 81 -10.49 0.84 -10.76
N GLU A 82 -9.77 0.57 -11.85
CA GLU A 82 -10.35 -0.05 -13.05
C GLU A 82 -11.02 -1.39 -12.75
N THR A 83 -10.41 -2.18 -11.89
CA THR A 83 -11.00 -3.44 -11.43
C THR A 83 -12.24 -3.19 -10.58
N LEU A 84 -12.21 -2.22 -9.65
CA LEU A 84 -13.36 -1.87 -8.80
C LEU A 84 -14.54 -1.34 -9.61
N LEU A 85 -14.31 -0.67 -10.73
CA LEU A 85 -15.38 -0.25 -11.65
C LEU A 85 -16.23 -1.42 -12.15
N ARG A 86 -15.66 -2.62 -12.30
CA ARG A 86 -16.42 -3.85 -12.65
C ARG A 86 -17.32 -4.34 -11.52
N PHE A 87 -17.12 -3.84 -10.31
CA PHE A 87 -17.99 -4.09 -9.14
C PHE A 87 -19.00 -2.97 -8.92
N SER A 88 -19.05 -1.97 -9.79
CA SER A 88 -20.04 -0.89 -9.72
C SER A 88 -21.47 -1.48 -9.72
N GLY A 89 -22.29 -1.02 -8.79
CA GLY A 89 -23.64 -1.54 -8.58
C GLY A 89 -23.73 -2.88 -7.84
N LYS A 90 -22.59 -3.52 -7.50
CA LYS A 90 -22.55 -4.70 -6.63
C LYS A 90 -22.53 -4.29 -5.15
N THR A 91 -22.83 -5.24 -4.29
CA THR A 91 -22.84 -5.05 -2.84
C THR A 91 -21.95 -6.06 -2.12
N VAL A 92 -21.42 -5.67 -0.96
CA VAL A 92 -20.77 -6.56 0.01
C VAL A 92 -21.63 -6.58 1.28
N LYS A 93 -22.12 -7.75 1.70
CA LYS A 93 -23.13 -7.85 2.78
C LYS A 93 -24.30 -6.86 2.60
N ARG A 94 -24.80 -6.68 1.39
CA ARG A 94 -25.86 -5.72 1.02
C ARG A 94 -25.48 -4.24 1.09
N LEU A 95 -24.24 -3.92 1.45
CA LEU A 95 -23.73 -2.55 1.45
C LEU A 95 -23.21 -2.17 0.06
N PRO A 96 -23.61 -1.04 -0.50
CA PRO A 96 -23.05 -0.54 -1.75
C PRO A 96 -21.55 -0.25 -1.59
N ILE A 97 -20.83 -0.34 -2.71
CA ILE A 97 -19.38 -0.11 -2.75
C ILE A 97 -19.13 1.21 -3.45
N ARG A 98 -18.41 2.11 -2.78
CA ARG A 98 -17.75 3.28 -3.38
C ARG A 98 -16.24 3.19 -3.22
N PHE A 99 -15.52 3.91 -4.06
CA PHE A 99 -14.06 3.94 -4.01
C PHE A 99 -13.53 5.26 -4.56
N SER A 100 -12.34 5.65 -4.12
CA SER A 100 -11.64 6.84 -4.59
C SER A 100 -10.13 6.67 -4.48
N LEU A 101 -9.38 7.39 -5.32
CA LEU A 101 -7.93 7.52 -5.16
C LEU A 101 -7.62 8.42 -3.98
N VAL A 102 -6.61 8.04 -3.20
CA VAL A 102 -6.15 8.74 -2.00
C VAL A 102 -4.65 8.99 -2.11
N PRO A 103 -4.23 10.19 -2.51
CA PRO A 103 -2.83 10.56 -2.43
C PRO A 103 -2.37 10.53 -0.96
N ILE A 104 -1.24 9.88 -0.67
CA ILE A 104 -0.75 9.75 0.71
C ILE A 104 -0.51 11.11 1.39
N GLY A 105 -0.16 12.13 0.62
CA GLY A 105 0.00 13.50 1.11
C GLY A 105 -1.29 14.13 1.62
N ASN A 106 -2.46 13.66 1.15
CA ASN A 106 -3.78 14.18 1.49
C ASN A 106 -4.63 13.14 2.26
N LEU A 107 -3.99 12.16 2.92
CA LEU A 107 -4.67 11.02 3.55
C LEU A 107 -5.83 11.43 4.46
N GLU A 108 -5.58 12.28 5.45
CA GLU A 108 -6.60 12.69 6.44
C GLU A 108 -7.81 13.34 5.77
N ARG A 109 -7.56 14.36 4.97
CA ARG A 109 -8.62 15.07 4.27
C ARG A 109 -9.43 14.15 3.37
N SER A 110 -8.77 13.31 2.56
CA SER A 110 -9.45 12.39 1.65
C SER A 110 -10.33 11.39 2.39
N VAL A 111 -9.86 10.89 3.55
CA VAL A 111 -10.62 9.96 4.38
C VAL A 111 -11.86 10.62 4.99
N GLU A 112 -11.74 11.83 5.48
CA GLU A 112 -12.84 12.57 6.10
C GLU A 112 -13.90 13.00 5.06
N ASP A 113 -13.46 13.61 3.95
CA ASP A 113 -14.35 14.09 2.90
C ASP A 113 -15.15 12.95 2.23
N ALA A 114 -14.50 11.83 1.95
CA ALA A 114 -15.13 10.68 1.31
C ALA A 114 -15.75 9.66 2.28
N LYS A 115 -15.55 9.82 3.60
CA LYS A 115 -15.99 8.89 4.65
C LYS A 115 -15.44 7.47 4.45
N ILE A 116 -14.16 7.37 4.11
CA ILE A 116 -13.49 6.10 3.84
C ILE A 116 -13.44 5.26 5.10
N ASN A 117 -13.81 3.98 4.98
CA ASN A 117 -13.79 3.00 6.08
C ASN A 117 -12.89 1.79 5.82
N VAL A 118 -12.35 1.66 4.61
CA VAL A 118 -11.28 0.71 4.28
C VAL A 118 -10.22 1.42 3.43
N LEU A 119 -8.94 1.24 3.76
CA LEU A 119 -7.81 1.72 2.96
C LEU A 119 -7.15 0.53 2.26
N TYR A 120 -7.14 0.55 0.93
CA TYR A 120 -6.29 -0.32 0.14
C TYR A 120 -4.96 0.38 -0.13
N VAL A 121 -3.86 -0.20 0.32
CA VAL A 121 -2.52 0.38 0.20
C VAL A 121 -1.83 -0.20 -1.03
N ALA A 122 -1.67 0.60 -2.08
CA ALA A 122 -0.98 0.23 -3.31
C ALA A 122 0.55 0.11 -3.09
N PRO A 123 1.28 -0.61 -3.95
CA PRO A 123 2.75 -0.60 -3.97
C PRO A 123 3.32 0.83 -4.00
N GLY A 124 4.58 1.01 -3.61
CA GLY A 124 5.24 2.32 -3.53
C GLY A 124 5.06 3.04 -2.19
N ASN A 125 4.30 2.44 -1.26
CA ASN A 125 4.02 3.03 0.06
C ASN A 125 4.88 2.50 1.21
N ALA A 126 5.97 1.74 0.95
CA ALA A 126 6.80 1.16 2.01
C ALA A 126 7.29 2.16 3.05
N ARG A 127 7.58 3.39 2.63
CA ARG A 127 8.06 4.46 3.52
C ARG A 127 6.94 5.07 4.35
N ASN A 128 5.69 4.90 3.93
CA ASN A 128 4.51 5.51 4.52
C ASN A 128 3.75 4.56 5.45
N LEU A 129 4.17 3.29 5.58
CA LEU A 129 3.42 2.27 6.32
C LEU A 129 3.20 2.65 7.78
N GLU A 130 4.22 3.18 8.46
CA GLU A 130 4.09 3.59 9.86
C GLU A 130 3.03 4.69 10.03
N LYS A 131 3.06 5.73 9.18
CA LYS A 131 2.05 6.79 9.16
C LYS A 131 0.65 6.22 8.88
N LEU A 132 0.54 5.31 7.91
CA LEU A 132 -0.74 4.66 7.55
C LEU A 132 -1.30 3.85 8.70
N MET A 133 -0.47 3.05 9.39
CA MET A 133 -0.87 2.26 10.54
C MET A 133 -1.34 3.14 11.70
N GLN A 134 -0.56 4.14 12.08
CA GLN A 134 -0.95 5.08 13.15
C GLN A 134 -2.29 5.74 12.84
N PHE A 135 -2.47 6.19 11.60
CA PHE A 135 -3.70 6.84 11.17
C PHE A 135 -4.89 5.87 11.17
N SER A 136 -4.74 4.68 10.57
CA SER A 136 -5.83 3.68 10.47
C SER A 136 -6.27 3.20 11.84
N GLN A 137 -5.33 2.96 12.76
CA GLN A 137 -5.62 2.57 14.14
C GLN A 137 -6.36 3.68 14.89
N ALA A 138 -5.91 4.93 14.79
CA ALA A 138 -6.56 6.06 15.44
C ALA A 138 -8.01 6.31 14.95
N LYS A 139 -8.28 6.00 13.68
CA LYS A 139 -9.60 6.19 13.06
C LYS A 139 -10.47 4.92 13.01
N GLY A 140 -9.95 3.77 13.41
CA GLY A 140 -10.66 2.48 13.34
C GLY A 140 -10.94 2.04 11.90
N ILE A 141 -10.02 2.31 10.96
CA ILE A 141 -10.16 2.01 9.54
C ILE A 141 -9.37 0.74 9.22
N THR A 142 -10.01 -0.23 8.54
CA THR A 142 -9.32 -1.47 8.14
C THR A 142 -8.38 -1.21 6.97
N THR A 143 -7.13 -1.68 7.10
CA THR A 143 -6.16 -1.61 6.01
C THR A 143 -6.06 -2.92 5.25
N ALA A 144 -5.89 -2.84 3.92
CA ALA A 144 -5.71 -3.98 3.03
C ALA A 144 -4.65 -3.70 1.96
N THR A 145 -4.05 -4.72 1.39
CA THR A 145 -3.02 -4.58 0.35
C THR A 145 -2.88 -5.83 -0.52
N GLY A 146 -2.34 -5.65 -1.73
CA GLY A 146 -1.85 -6.75 -2.58
C GLY A 146 -0.35 -7.03 -2.42
N VAL A 147 0.35 -6.31 -1.54
CA VAL A 147 1.79 -6.48 -1.28
C VAL A 147 1.99 -7.29 0.01
N PRO A 148 2.40 -8.57 -0.07
CA PRO A 148 2.50 -9.45 1.11
C PRO A 148 3.43 -8.92 2.21
N ASP A 149 4.50 -8.22 1.82
CA ASP A 149 5.46 -7.67 2.78
C ASP A 149 4.83 -6.55 3.65
N TYR A 150 3.87 -5.81 3.12
CA TYR A 150 3.17 -4.78 3.89
C TYR A 150 2.36 -5.39 5.04
N VAL A 151 1.81 -6.60 4.86
CA VAL A 151 1.10 -7.30 5.93
C VAL A 151 2.03 -7.66 7.08
N LYS A 152 3.23 -8.17 6.77
CA LYS A 152 4.27 -8.43 7.79
C LYS A 152 4.66 -7.16 8.55
N ARG A 153 4.60 -6.03 7.87
CA ARG A 153 4.98 -4.71 8.41
C ARG A 153 3.82 -3.93 9.01
N GLY A 154 2.62 -4.54 9.13
CA GLY A 154 1.53 -4.00 9.91
C GLY A 154 0.26 -3.59 9.15
N ILE A 155 0.14 -3.85 7.85
CA ILE A 155 -1.17 -3.77 7.17
C ILE A 155 -2.02 -4.96 7.59
N ALA A 156 -3.28 -4.74 7.94
CA ALA A 156 -4.12 -5.74 8.59
C ALA A 156 -4.45 -6.95 7.70
N VAL A 157 -4.77 -6.71 6.42
CA VAL A 157 -5.23 -7.73 5.48
C VAL A 157 -4.39 -7.71 4.22
N GLY A 158 -4.05 -8.86 3.68
CA GLY A 158 -3.42 -8.94 2.38
C GLY A 158 -3.69 -10.23 1.65
N ILE A 159 -3.35 -10.23 0.37
CA ILE A 159 -3.38 -11.42 -0.47
C ILE A 159 -1.97 -11.64 -1.00
N GLY A 160 -1.46 -12.83 -0.73
CA GLY A 160 -0.19 -13.33 -1.26
C GLY A 160 -0.38 -14.53 -2.17
N VAL A 161 0.71 -15.17 -2.53
CA VAL A 161 0.75 -16.43 -3.27
C VAL A 161 1.63 -17.41 -2.52
N ASN A 162 1.15 -18.65 -2.39
CA ASN A 162 1.91 -19.77 -1.90
C ASN A 162 1.58 -21.00 -2.77
N ASP A 163 2.60 -21.67 -3.32
CA ASP A 163 2.45 -22.82 -4.23
C ASP A 163 1.44 -22.54 -5.36
N ASP A 164 1.60 -21.40 -6.05
CA ASP A 164 0.75 -20.90 -7.14
C ASP A 164 -0.74 -20.70 -6.76
N ARG A 165 -1.05 -20.67 -5.48
CA ARG A 165 -2.40 -20.43 -4.97
C ARG A 165 -2.48 -19.12 -4.22
N ALA A 166 -3.59 -18.42 -4.39
CA ALA A 166 -3.88 -17.23 -3.59
C ALA A 166 -3.92 -17.58 -2.10
N GLN A 167 -3.23 -16.81 -1.29
CA GLN A 167 -3.14 -16.97 0.16
C GLN A 167 -3.66 -15.72 0.87
N ILE A 168 -4.57 -15.89 1.80
CA ILE A 168 -5.04 -14.82 2.67
C ILE A 168 -4.01 -14.60 3.79
N LEU A 169 -3.60 -13.35 3.98
CA LEU A 169 -2.65 -12.93 4.99
C LEU A 169 -3.35 -12.00 5.97
N ILE A 170 -3.23 -12.26 7.26
CA ILE A 170 -3.83 -11.43 8.33
C ILE A 170 -2.76 -11.05 9.34
N ASN A 171 -2.54 -9.76 9.54
CA ASN A 171 -1.81 -9.24 10.69
C ASN A 171 -2.81 -9.02 11.82
N LEU A 172 -2.87 -9.97 12.75
CA LEU A 172 -3.89 -9.98 13.80
C LEU A 172 -3.76 -8.83 14.81
N PRO A 173 -2.54 -8.44 15.26
CA PRO A 173 -2.37 -7.25 16.08
C PRO A 173 -2.89 -5.98 15.41
N SER A 174 -2.52 -5.75 14.14
CA SER A 174 -2.96 -4.58 13.38
C SER A 174 -4.47 -4.57 13.17
N ALA A 175 -5.04 -5.70 12.76
CA ALA A 175 -6.49 -5.84 12.59
C ALA A 175 -7.26 -5.47 13.86
N LYS A 176 -6.81 -5.96 15.03
CA LYS A 176 -7.41 -5.63 16.33
C LYS A 176 -7.25 -4.14 16.66
N ALA A 177 -6.07 -3.56 16.43
CA ALA A 177 -5.82 -2.15 16.68
C ALA A 177 -6.67 -1.24 15.79
N GLU A 178 -7.01 -1.69 14.57
CA GLU A 178 -7.94 -1.04 13.64
C GLU A 178 -9.42 -1.32 13.96
N GLY A 179 -9.71 -2.02 15.06
CA GLY A 179 -11.07 -2.35 15.49
C GLY A 179 -11.75 -3.45 14.67
N SER A 180 -10.99 -4.31 13.98
CA SER A 180 -11.51 -5.48 13.28
C SER A 180 -11.43 -6.73 14.14
N GLU A 181 -12.48 -7.56 14.09
CA GLU A 181 -12.54 -8.87 14.75
C GLU A 181 -12.91 -9.94 13.73
N PHE A 182 -11.90 -10.62 13.20
CA PHE A 182 -12.10 -11.66 12.20
C PHE A 182 -12.58 -12.96 12.82
N ASP A 183 -13.56 -13.60 12.15
CA ASP A 183 -14.11 -14.89 12.56
C ASP A 183 -13.04 -15.99 12.54
N ALA A 184 -13.13 -16.92 13.50
CA ALA A 184 -12.19 -18.03 13.61
C ALA A 184 -12.14 -18.94 12.37
N SER A 185 -13.21 -19.01 11.59
CA SER A 185 -13.25 -19.79 10.34
C SER A 185 -12.30 -19.20 9.29
N LEU A 186 -12.21 -17.87 9.17
CA LEU A 186 -11.23 -17.21 8.32
C LEU A 186 -9.81 -17.42 8.83
N LEU A 187 -9.58 -17.24 10.14
CA LEU A 187 -8.25 -17.35 10.74
C LEU A 187 -7.63 -18.75 10.61
N ARG A 188 -8.47 -19.78 10.47
CA ARG A 188 -7.99 -21.16 10.24
C ARG A 188 -7.44 -21.40 8.84
N ILE A 189 -7.87 -20.66 7.85
CA ILE A 189 -7.44 -20.78 6.45
C ILE A 189 -6.45 -19.71 6.01
N ALA A 190 -6.27 -18.69 6.83
CA ALA A 190 -5.33 -17.61 6.57
C ALA A 190 -3.95 -17.89 7.18
N THR A 191 -2.91 -17.30 6.61
CA THR A 191 -1.63 -17.14 7.29
C THR A 191 -1.74 -15.95 8.24
N VAL A 192 -1.60 -16.22 9.54
CA VAL A 192 -1.79 -15.24 10.61
C VAL A 192 -0.45 -14.82 11.20
N PHE A 193 -0.13 -13.53 11.09
CA PHE A 193 0.96 -12.88 11.82
C PHE A 193 0.45 -12.45 13.21
N LYS A 194 1.26 -12.76 14.24
CA LYS A 194 0.94 -12.53 15.66
C LYS A 194 1.93 -11.56 16.28
#